data_433362fa937ce2d4b568bf1e8012df89
#
_entry.id   433362fa937ce2d4b568bf1e8012df89
#
_cell.length_a   1.000
_cell.length_b   1.000
_cell.length_c   1.000
_cell.angle_alpha   90.00
_cell.angle_beta   90.00
_cell.angle_gamma   90.00
#
_symmetry.space_group_name_H-M   'P 1'
#
loop_
_entity.id
_entity.type
_entity.pdbx_description
1 polymer ?
#
loop_
_entity_poly.entity_id
_entity_poly.type
_entity_poly.pdbx_seq_one_letter_code
_entity_poly.pdbx_strand_id
1 'polypeptide(L)'
;MSMITHDTKYQYLRLYDGKEIFAMVKDNGDQLELHFPMNIMCKPAMSGGVTIHLGPFIPFTTDDTVVIDINDVVVRSSITDQFIGFYDEACTAWLDMRENDTIEIKSTKEDFQQQQKQLAGLIKDRLQRSDLWDEYPEEEDLFDYENEPGPNE
;
A
#
# COMPACT_ATOMS: atom_id res chain seq x y z
N MET A 1 24.05 -9.95 13.79
CA MET A 1 23.99 -10.96 12.70
C MET A 1 23.28 -12.19 13.23
N SER A 2 22.07 -12.37 12.82
CA SER A 2 21.31 -13.57 13.12
C SER A 2 21.93 -14.72 12.32
N MET A 3 22.43 -15.75 13.03
CA MET A 3 22.89 -16.96 12.37
C MET A 3 21.70 -17.61 11.68
N ILE A 4 21.68 -17.54 10.36
CA ILE A 4 20.77 -18.33 9.55
C ILE A 4 21.21 -19.78 9.77
N THR A 5 20.51 -20.51 10.60
CA THR A 5 20.76 -21.91 10.83
C THR A 5 20.37 -22.70 9.59
N HIS A 6 21.05 -23.82 9.33
CA HIS A 6 20.82 -24.68 8.15
C HIS A 6 19.37 -25.18 7.96
N ASP A 7 18.52 -24.96 8.95
CA ASP A 7 17.11 -25.39 8.93
C ASP A 7 16.13 -24.33 8.42
N THR A 8 16.62 -23.14 8.04
CA THR A 8 15.78 -22.04 7.57
C THR A 8 15.59 -22.13 6.07
N LYS A 9 14.34 -22.10 5.61
CA LYS A 9 13.98 -22.19 4.20
C LYS A 9 13.18 -20.96 3.75
N TYR A 10 13.45 -20.49 2.54
CA TYR A 10 12.62 -19.47 1.90
C TYR A 10 11.26 -20.07 1.51
N GLN A 11 10.18 -19.51 2.03
CA GLN A 11 8.84 -20.03 1.81
C GLN A 11 7.83 -18.93 1.55
N TYR A 12 6.82 -19.30 0.76
CA TYR A 12 5.57 -18.59 0.63
C TYR A 12 4.56 -19.17 1.61
N LEU A 13 3.88 -18.30 2.33
CA LEU A 13 2.83 -18.65 3.27
C LEU A 13 1.58 -17.86 2.96
N ARG A 14 0.44 -18.53 3.01
CA ARG A 14 -0.86 -17.89 3.04
C ARG A 14 -1.49 -18.14 4.38
N LEU A 15 -1.86 -17.08 5.07
CA LEU A 15 -2.45 -17.14 6.39
C LEU A 15 -3.98 -17.28 6.32
N TYR A 16 -4.56 -17.68 7.42
CA TYR A 16 -6.01 -17.88 7.57
C TYR A 16 -6.83 -16.62 7.22
N ASP A 17 -6.31 -15.43 7.51
CA ASP A 17 -6.93 -14.14 7.19
C ASP A 17 -6.76 -13.71 5.71
N GLY A 18 -6.12 -14.53 4.89
CA GLY A 18 -5.87 -14.28 3.48
C GLY A 18 -4.59 -13.51 3.17
N LYS A 19 -3.83 -13.11 4.18
CA LYS A 19 -2.53 -12.47 3.98
C LYS A 19 -1.54 -13.44 3.36
N GLU A 20 -0.78 -12.95 2.40
CA GLU A 20 0.27 -13.68 1.71
C GLU A 20 1.63 -13.12 2.12
N ILE A 21 2.55 -14.00 2.47
CA ILE A 21 3.84 -13.64 3.05
C ILE A 21 4.97 -14.43 2.39
N PHE A 22 6.08 -13.75 2.09
CA PHE A 22 7.37 -14.38 1.90
C PHE A 22 8.18 -14.25 3.18
N ALA A 23 8.84 -15.32 3.58
CA ALA A 23 9.70 -15.33 4.76
C ALA A 23 10.77 -16.42 4.67
N MET A 24 11.81 -16.23 5.43
CA MET A 24 12.68 -17.34 5.81
C MET A 24 12.06 -18.04 7.02
N VAL A 25 11.69 -19.28 6.85
CA VAL A 25 10.89 -20.04 7.82
C VAL A 25 11.73 -21.11 8.50
N LYS A 26 11.69 -21.12 9.82
CA LYS A 26 12.17 -22.20 10.64
C LYS A 26 10.99 -22.92 11.26
N ASP A 27 10.91 -24.23 11.02
CA ASP A 27 9.83 -25.07 11.53
C ASP A 27 10.21 -25.60 12.92
N ASN A 28 9.42 -25.25 13.93
CA ASN A 28 9.57 -25.71 15.30
C ASN A 28 8.49 -26.71 15.73
N GLY A 29 7.79 -27.33 14.78
CA GLY A 29 6.70 -28.27 15.01
C GLY A 29 5.34 -27.58 15.04
N ASP A 30 4.88 -27.12 16.20
CA ASP A 30 3.58 -26.47 16.38
C ASP A 30 3.61 -24.99 16.00
N GLN A 31 4.80 -24.42 15.90
CA GLN A 31 5.01 -23.01 15.58
C GLN A 31 6.00 -22.86 14.44
N LEU A 32 5.81 -21.80 13.67
CA LEU A 32 6.76 -21.36 12.65
C LEU A 32 7.40 -20.06 13.08
N GLU A 33 8.73 -20.04 13.04
CA GLU A 33 9.51 -18.83 13.23
C GLU A 33 9.82 -18.20 11.88
N LEU A 34 9.25 -17.02 11.65
CA LEU A 34 9.37 -16.27 10.41
C LEU A 34 10.45 -15.20 10.56
N HIS A 35 11.53 -15.32 9.79
CA HIS A 35 12.57 -14.31 9.73
C HIS A 35 12.29 -13.36 8.57
N PHE A 36 12.32 -12.07 8.83
CA PHE A 36 12.03 -11.01 7.86
C PHE A 36 10.77 -11.24 7.04
N PRO A 37 9.61 -11.48 7.67
CA PRO A 37 8.39 -11.70 6.92
C PRO A 37 7.99 -10.46 6.14
N MET A 38 7.74 -10.64 4.84
CA MET A 38 7.30 -9.58 3.93
C MET A 38 5.91 -9.88 3.42
N ASN A 39 5.04 -8.90 3.54
CA ASN A 39 3.68 -8.95 3.02
C ASN A 39 3.71 -8.80 1.50
N ILE A 40 2.98 -9.65 0.81
CA ILE A 40 2.85 -9.62 -0.64
C ILE A 40 1.59 -8.83 -0.99
N MET A 41 1.77 -7.78 -1.77
CA MET A 41 0.66 -6.98 -2.30
C MET A 41 0.67 -7.04 -3.82
N CYS A 42 -0.41 -7.55 -4.39
CA CYS A 42 -0.60 -7.59 -5.83
C CYS A 42 -1.53 -6.46 -6.25
N LYS A 43 -1.10 -5.67 -7.22
CA LYS A 43 -1.91 -4.59 -7.80
C LYS A 43 -2.02 -4.80 -9.31
N PRO A 44 -3.19 -4.59 -9.90
CA PRO A 44 -3.31 -4.60 -11.35
C PRO A 44 -2.49 -3.46 -11.94
N ALA A 45 -1.70 -3.75 -12.95
CA ALA A 45 -0.95 -2.75 -13.69
C ALA A 45 -1.80 -2.20 -14.86
N MET A 46 -1.61 -0.93 -15.18
CA MET A 46 -2.32 -0.30 -16.30
C MET A 46 -2.02 -0.96 -17.66
N SER A 47 -0.89 -1.64 -17.77
CA SER A 47 -0.48 -2.39 -18.96
C SER A 47 -1.17 -3.74 -19.14
N GLY A 48 -2.07 -4.14 -18.23
CA GLY A 48 -2.77 -5.42 -18.25
C GLY A 48 -2.06 -6.57 -17.52
N GLY A 49 -0.99 -6.29 -16.80
CA GLY A 49 -0.29 -7.24 -15.94
C GLY A 49 -0.61 -7.06 -14.46
N VAL A 50 0.15 -7.73 -13.62
CA VAL A 50 0.09 -7.61 -12.17
C VAL A 50 1.43 -7.11 -11.66
N THR A 51 1.41 -6.08 -10.84
CA THR A 51 2.59 -5.58 -10.14
C THR A 51 2.61 -6.16 -8.73
N ILE A 52 3.73 -6.74 -8.34
CA ILE A 52 3.94 -7.32 -7.02
C ILE A 52 4.78 -6.34 -6.20
N HIS A 53 4.29 -5.99 -5.02
CA HIS A 53 5.00 -5.19 -4.04
C HIS A 53 5.21 -5.99 -2.77
N LEU A 54 6.39 -5.87 -2.18
CA LEU A 54 6.68 -6.43 -0.88
C LEU A 54 6.84 -5.31 0.13
N GLY A 55 6.21 -5.50 1.28
CA GLY A 55 6.34 -4.62 2.42
C GLY A 55 6.52 -5.41 3.70
N PRO A 56 7.04 -4.80 4.77
CA PRO A 56 7.23 -5.51 6.03
C PRO A 56 5.90 -5.98 6.60
N PHE A 57 5.88 -7.20 7.11
CA PHE A 57 4.69 -7.77 7.74
C PHE A 57 4.34 -7.04 9.04
N ILE A 58 5.38 -6.68 9.81
CA ILE A 58 5.23 -5.87 11.02
C ILE A 58 6.14 -4.64 10.90
N PRO A 59 5.61 -3.51 10.39
CA PRO A 59 6.41 -2.32 10.13
C PRO A 59 6.74 -1.49 11.38
N PHE A 60 6.09 -1.76 12.52
CA PHE A 60 6.14 -0.92 13.71
C PHE A 60 7.11 -1.41 14.79
N THR A 61 7.88 -2.43 14.51
CA THR A 61 8.79 -3.05 15.46
C THR A 61 10.18 -3.20 14.84
N THR A 62 11.19 -3.25 15.70
CA THR A 62 12.56 -3.59 15.30
C THR A 62 12.78 -5.11 15.27
N ASP A 63 11.79 -5.89 15.66
CA ASP A 63 11.88 -7.35 15.64
C ASP A 63 11.81 -7.86 14.20
N ASP A 64 12.85 -8.56 13.81
CA ASP A 64 12.95 -9.16 12.48
C ASP A 64 12.38 -10.57 12.43
N THR A 65 11.93 -11.08 13.56
CA THR A 65 11.43 -12.45 13.73
C THR A 65 10.04 -12.44 14.36
N VAL A 66 9.15 -13.20 13.76
CA VAL A 66 7.77 -13.38 14.23
C VAL A 66 7.49 -14.86 14.38
N VAL A 67 6.84 -15.24 15.47
CA VAL A 67 6.40 -16.62 15.71
C VAL A 67 4.91 -16.70 15.48
N ILE A 68 4.48 -17.62 14.62
CA ILE A 68 3.07 -17.88 14.33
C ILE A 68 2.74 -19.35 14.61
N ASP A 69 1.47 -19.64 14.91
CA ASP A 69 0.97 -21.00 15.04
C ASP A 69 0.86 -21.65 13.65
N ILE A 70 1.23 -22.91 13.54
CA ILE A 70 1.14 -23.66 12.28
C ILE A 70 -0.30 -23.76 11.76
N ASN A 71 -1.28 -23.72 12.67
CA ASN A 71 -2.70 -23.77 12.32
C ASN A 71 -3.21 -22.48 11.65
N ASP A 72 -2.49 -21.38 11.78
CA ASP A 72 -2.81 -20.13 11.11
C ASP A 72 -2.39 -20.12 9.64
N VAL A 73 -1.62 -21.12 9.21
CA VAL A 73 -1.14 -21.26 7.84
C VAL A 73 -2.04 -22.19 7.04
N VAL A 74 -2.63 -21.66 5.98
CA VAL A 74 -3.52 -22.43 5.08
C VAL A 74 -2.73 -23.03 3.90
N VAL A 75 -1.77 -22.29 3.36
CA VAL A 75 -0.92 -22.73 2.27
C VAL A 75 0.53 -22.46 2.63
N ARG A 76 1.38 -23.44 2.33
CA ARG A 76 2.82 -23.36 2.53
C ARG A 76 3.53 -23.94 1.31
N SER A 77 4.43 -23.18 0.73
CA SER A 77 5.14 -23.59 -0.48
C SER A 77 6.55 -23.03 -0.52
N SER A 78 7.42 -23.72 -1.23
CA SER A 78 8.73 -23.18 -1.57
C SER A 78 8.61 -22.10 -2.63
N ILE A 79 9.49 -21.10 -2.59
CA ILE A 79 9.58 -20.05 -3.61
C ILE A 79 10.69 -20.34 -4.60
N THR A 80 10.49 -19.91 -5.86
CA THR A 80 11.51 -20.05 -6.90
C THR A 80 12.66 -19.08 -6.69
N ASP A 81 13.82 -19.39 -7.25
CA ASP A 81 15.03 -18.56 -7.11
C ASP A 81 14.82 -17.12 -7.56
N GLN A 82 13.99 -16.88 -8.57
CA GLN A 82 13.66 -15.55 -9.05
C GLN A 82 12.97 -14.73 -7.95
N PHE A 83 12.03 -15.31 -7.23
CA PHE A 83 11.33 -14.63 -6.14
C PHE A 83 12.16 -14.51 -4.87
N ILE A 84 13.11 -15.41 -4.64
CA ILE A 84 14.10 -15.29 -3.56
C ILE A 84 14.93 -14.02 -3.75
N GLY A 85 15.44 -13.78 -4.96
CA GLY A 85 16.18 -12.55 -5.28
C GLY A 85 15.35 -11.29 -5.04
N PHE A 86 14.12 -11.27 -5.49
CA PHE A 86 13.18 -10.18 -5.27
C PHE A 86 12.89 -9.93 -3.77
N TYR A 87 12.69 -10.98 -3.01
CA TYR A 87 12.51 -10.92 -1.57
C TYR A 87 13.75 -10.37 -0.86
N ASP A 88 14.95 -10.84 -1.20
CA ASP A 88 16.20 -10.37 -0.60
C ASP A 88 16.44 -8.88 -0.88
N GLU A 89 16.15 -8.42 -2.08
CA GLU A 89 16.21 -6.99 -2.43
C GLU A 89 15.23 -6.15 -1.58
N ALA A 90 14.03 -6.63 -1.39
CA ALA A 90 13.02 -5.95 -0.57
C ALA A 90 13.43 -5.88 0.91
N CYS A 91 13.98 -6.97 1.45
CA CYS A 91 14.52 -7.00 2.81
C CYS A 91 15.66 -6.01 3.00
N THR A 92 16.60 -5.97 2.06
CA THR A 92 17.75 -5.05 2.09
C THR A 92 17.27 -3.60 2.03
N ALA A 93 16.35 -3.29 1.13
CA ALA A 93 15.78 -1.94 1.01
C ALA A 93 15.06 -1.50 2.30
N TRP A 94 14.33 -2.40 2.93
CA TRP A 94 13.66 -2.12 4.21
C TRP A 94 14.65 -1.85 5.34
N LEU A 95 15.71 -2.67 5.46
CA LEU A 95 16.74 -2.48 6.46
C LEU A 95 17.49 -1.16 6.28
N ASP A 96 17.82 -0.79 5.04
CA ASP A 96 18.46 0.49 4.73
C ASP A 96 17.56 1.68 5.11
N MET A 97 16.28 1.64 4.79
CA MET A 97 15.32 2.68 5.18
C MET A 97 15.21 2.81 6.70
N ARG A 98 15.24 1.71 7.42
CA ARG A 98 15.16 1.69 8.89
C ARG A 98 16.42 2.25 9.54
N GLU A 99 17.60 1.89 9.04
CA GLU A 99 18.90 2.36 9.57
C GLU A 99 19.15 3.84 9.32
N ASN A 100 18.66 4.35 8.20
CA ASN A 100 18.85 5.75 7.81
C ASN A 100 17.75 6.70 8.30
N ASP A 101 16.85 6.24 9.19
CA ASP A 101 15.71 7.01 9.71
C ASP A 101 14.88 7.70 8.61
N THR A 102 14.86 7.14 7.41
CA THR A 102 14.05 7.66 6.31
C THR A 102 12.57 7.34 6.45
N ILE A 103 12.21 6.56 7.45
CA ILE A 103 10.82 6.29 7.81
C ILE A 103 10.34 7.44 8.69
N GLU A 104 9.73 8.43 8.07
CA GLU A 104 9.04 9.48 8.80
C GLU A 104 7.74 8.92 9.37
N ILE A 105 7.72 8.70 10.67
CA ILE A 105 6.47 8.45 11.39
C ILE A 105 5.85 9.82 11.67
N LYS A 106 5.04 10.30 10.75
CA LYS A 106 4.26 11.50 10.99
C LYS A 106 3.13 11.15 11.96
N SER A 107 2.97 11.97 13.00
CA SER A 107 1.84 11.77 13.88
C SER A 107 0.55 11.99 13.09
N THR A 108 -0.42 11.15 13.30
CA THR A 108 -1.72 11.13 12.58
C THR A 108 -2.39 12.52 12.59
N LYS A 109 -2.13 13.32 13.62
CA LYS A 109 -2.68 14.67 13.78
C LYS A 109 -2.01 15.69 12.85
N GLU A 110 -0.71 15.62 12.69
CA GLU A 110 0.05 16.51 11.80
C GLU A 110 -0.23 16.19 10.31
N ASP A 111 -0.30 14.90 9.97
CA ASP A 111 -0.67 14.46 8.64
C ASP A 111 -2.08 14.92 8.24
N PHE A 112 -3.02 14.80 9.15
CA PHE A 112 -4.38 15.26 8.94
C PHE A 112 -4.45 16.76 8.70
N GLN A 113 -3.70 17.55 9.48
CA GLN A 113 -3.61 19.00 9.29
C GLN A 113 -2.95 19.38 7.96
N GLN A 114 -1.90 18.68 7.55
CA GLN A 114 -1.27 18.91 6.24
C GLN A 114 -2.19 18.55 5.09
N GLN A 115 -2.89 17.42 5.18
CA GLN A 115 -3.88 17.03 4.19
C GLN A 115 -5.02 18.03 4.07
N GLN A 116 -5.50 18.55 5.20
CA GLN A 116 -6.52 19.60 5.19
C GLN A 116 -6.02 20.89 4.52
N LYS A 117 -4.79 21.30 4.77
CA LYS A 117 -4.20 22.48 4.12
C LYS A 117 -4.03 22.29 2.62
N GLN A 118 -3.59 21.11 2.18
CA GLN A 118 -3.45 20.77 0.77
C GLN A 118 -4.81 20.74 0.08
N LEU A 119 -5.80 20.13 0.71
CA LEU A 119 -7.16 20.07 0.19
C LEU A 119 -7.78 21.47 0.09
N ALA A 120 -7.61 22.30 1.11
CA ALA A 120 -8.07 23.69 1.11
C ALA A 120 -7.41 24.50 -0.01
N GLY A 121 -6.10 24.30 -0.25
CA GLY A 121 -5.39 24.92 -1.36
C GLY A 121 -5.93 24.50 -2.73
N LEU A 122 -6.20 23.21 -2.92
CA LEU A 122 -6.77 22.67 -4.15
C LEU A 122 -8.20 23.18 -4.40
N ILE A 123 -9.01 23.26 -3.36
CA ILE A 123 -10.38 23.81 -3.45
C ILE A 123 -10.31 25.30 -3.81
N LYS A 124 -9.42 26.07 -3.20
CA LYS A 124 -9.22 27.48 -3.50
C LYS A 124 -8.80 27.71 -4.95
N ASP A 125 -7.86 26.93 -5.47
CA ASP A 125 -7.42 26.99 -6.85
C ASP A 125 -8.56 26.62 -7.82
N ARG A 126 -9.36 25.66 -7.47
CA ARG A 126 -10.52 25.26 -8.26
C ARG A 126 -11.61 26.32 -8.27
N LEU A 127 -11.85 26.96 -7.15
CA LEU A 127 -12.80 28.08 -7.06
C LEU A 127 -12.33 29.29 -7.87
N GLN A 128 -11.03 29.60 -7.85
CA GLN A 128 -10.48 30.66 -8.68
C GLN A 128 -10.59 30.35 -10.17
N ARG A 129 -10.51 29.08 -10.55
CA ARG A 129 -10.76 28.65 -11.94
C ARG A 129 -12.24 28.63 -12.30
N SER A 130 -13.10 28.38 -11.34
CA SER A 130 -14.54 28.41 -11.57
C SER A 130 -15.09 29.83 -11.73
N ASP A 131 -14.43 30.84 -11.16
CA ASP A 131 -14.77 32.24 -11.40
C ASP A 131 -14.60 32.62 -12.91
N LEU A 132 -13.73 31.91 -13.64
CA LEU A 132 -13.63 32.02 -15.08
C LEU A 132 -14.82 31.41 -15.84
N TRP A 133 -15.53 30.48 -15.21
CA TRP A 133 -16.73 29.84 -15.80
C TRP A 133 -17.98 30.68 -15.61
N ASP A 134 -18.03 31.51 -14.58
CA ASP A 134 -19.14 32.44 -14.35
C ASP A 134 -19.22 33.56 -15.37
N GLU A 135 -18.19 33.75 -16.16
CA GLU A 135 -18.16 34.69 -17.28
C GLU A 135 -18.70 34.09 -18.60
N TYR A 136 -19.06 32.81 -18.62
CA TYR A 136 -19.67 32.21 -19.80
C TYR A 136 -21.14 32.61 -19.92
N PRO A 137 -21.55 33.28 -21.01
CA PRO A 137 -22.93 33.71 -21.22
C PRO A 137 -23.90 32.56 -21.50
N GLU A 138 -23.43 31.35 -21.57
CA GLU A 138 -24.21 30.15 -21.86
C GLU A 138 -25.29 29.86 -20.80
N GLU A 139 -25.06 30.22 -19.56
CA GLU A 139 -26.05 30.05 -18.49
C GLU A 139 -27.18 31.04 -18.61
N GLU A 140 -26.92 32.26 -19.06
CA GLU A 140 -27.93 33.25 -19.33
C GLU A 140 -28.83 32.85 -20.52
N ASP A 141 -28.23 32.27 -21.54
CA ASP A 141 -28.96 31.77 -22.71
C ASP A 141 -29.91 30.62 -22.36
N LEU A 142 -29.53 29.76 -21.40
CA LEU A 142 -30.38 28.67 -20.93
C LEU A 142 -31.62 29.19 -20.16
N PHE A 143 -31.50 30.28 -19.42
CA PHE A 143 -32.61 30.90 -18.72
C PHE A 143 -33.55 31.67 -19.66
N ASP A 144 -33.04 32.19 -20.74
CA ASP A 144 -33.83 32.89 -21.74
C ASP A 144 -34.80 31.95 -22.47
N TYR A 145 -34.48 30.68 -22.61
CA TYR A 145 -35.37 29.67 -23.17
C TYR A 145 -36.59 29.39 -22.33
N GLU A 146 -36.48 29.51 -21.02
CA GLU A 146 -37.58 29.30 -20.10
C GLU A 146 -38.56 30.50 -20.06
N ASN A 147 -38.08 31.67 -20.46
CA ASN A 147 -38.82 32.91 -20.44
C ASN A 147 -39.42 33.30 -21.79
N GLU A 148 -39.15 32.52 -22.83
CA GLU A 148 -39.86 32.76 -24.08
C GLU A 148 -41.36 32.54 -23.91
N PRO A 149 -42.17 33.52 -24.29
CA PRO A 149 -43.60 33.33 -24.27
C PRO A 149 -43.97 32.20 -25.21
N GLY A 150 -44.84 31.35 -24.76
CA GLY A 150 -45.26 30.21 -25.56
C GLY A 150 -45.83 30.65 -26.90
N PRO A 151 -45.71 29.79 -27.93
CA PRO A 151 -46.08 30.12 -29.29
C PRO A 151 -47.60 30.22 -29.51
N ASN A 152 -48.38 30.11 -28.50
CA ASN A 152 -49.81 30.05 -28.51
C ASN A 152 -50.50 31.43 -28.36
N GLU A 153 -49.74 32.43 -28.51
CA GLU A 153 -50.30 33.78 -28.44
C GLU A 153 -50.42 34.47 -29.82
#